data_409433c40b9fa2d2167f3b17ed2173ca
#
_entry.id   409433c40b9fa2d2167f3b17ed2173ca
#
_cell.length_a   1.000
_cell.length_b   1.000
_cell.length_c   1.000
_cell.angle_alpha   90.00
_cell.angle_beta   90.00
_cell.angle_gamma   90.00
#
_symmetry.space_group_name_H-M   'P 1'
#
loop_
_entity.id
_entity.type
_entity.pdbx_description
1 polymer ?
#
loop_
_entity_poly.entity_id
_entity_poly.type
_entity_poly.pdbx_seq_one_letter_code
_entity_poly.pdbx_strand_id
1 'polypeptide(L)'
;MGKPAARIGDMTAHGGTIVVGFPMVLIGGMPAARIADMHVCPMVTPALVPVPHVGGPVLPPGSPTVLIGGMPAARMGDMAVCTGPPDIIVAGCPTVLIGEGPGSGGGGGGGAVSAARASAHSALIGESTKGEGPHWIEYQFVDTAGNPITEVPYEYTCVDGHKEKGKLTKDGVVKRGGLPNAGNCTVRLYSVYNAKWSQQSARVGDLVKLSAEVVGYDDGTRAALRIWEQDIKGPDDFITEIETTVNGGKVEAQWKYEYHEEEEEEMTEEERERGYSSPEYYFMVYVGESSARSGLLEYKDWIEIKLSDQNDNAIGNEKYIIYLSDGSMRKGSLNSNGIAKEDNIPPRYYDIEFPNHEDIIPDV
;
A
#
# COMPACT_ATOMS: atom_id res chain seq x y z
N MET A 1 10.97 -15.51 22.58
CA MET A 1 10.57 -14.19 23.11
C MET A 1 10.96 -13.13 22.11
N GLY A 2 10.08 -12.16 21.87
CA GLY A 2 10.41 -11.02 21.01
C GLY A 2 11.49 -10.12 21.63
N LYS A 3 12.32 -9.53 20.78
CA LYS A 3 13.32 -8.53 21.17
C LYS A 3 12.85 -7.13 20.76
N PRO A 4 13.14 -6.07 21.53
CA PRO A 4 12.82 -4.70 21.15
C PRO A 4 13.32 -4.37 19.74
N ALA A 5 12.45 -3.76 18.93
CA ALA A 5 12.80 -3.36 17.57
C ALA A 5 13.79 -2.21 17.58
N ALA A 6 14.83 -2.28 16.76
CA ALA A 6 15.83 -1.23 16.64
C ALA A 6 15.38 -0.11 15.68
N ARG A 7 15.83 1.13 15.96
CA ARG A 7 15.44 2.36 15.24
C ARG A 7 16.62 3.29 15.08
N ILE A 8 16.47 4.30 14.24
CA ILE A 8 17.42 5.44 14.25
C ILE A 8 17.49 6.01 15.68
N GLY A 9 18.72 6.30 16.13
CA GLY A 9 18.99 6.85 17.45
C GLY A 9 19.12 5.82 18.56
N ASP A 10 18.77 4.54 18.35
CA ASP A 10 18.97 3.50 19.35
C ASP A 10 20.46 3.22 19.54
N MET A 11 20.87 3.04 20.82
CA MET A 11 22.28 2.95 21.23
C MET A 11 22.87 1.57 20.98
N THR A 12 24.19 1.56 20.77
CA THR A 12 25.00 0.35 20.71
C THR A 12 25.94 0.24 21.91
N ALA A 13 26.49 -0.95 22.17
CA ALA A 13 27.34 -1.25 23.33
C ALA A 13 28.61 -0.42 23.36
N HIS A 14 29.13 0.01 22.23
CA HIS A 14 30.32 0.88 22.13
C HIS A 14 29.96 2.37 22.29
N GLY A 15 28.77 2.72 22.73
CA GLY A 15 28.30 4.09 22.90
C GLY A 15 27.93 4.81 21.61
N GLY A 16 27.85 4.08 20.52
CA GLY A 16 27.38 4.56 19.23
C GLY A 16 25.88 4.56 19.10
N THR A 17 25.39 4.96 17.92
CA THR A 17 23.97 4.99 17.59
C THR A 17 23.71 4.57 16.15
N ILE A 18 22.54 4.02 15.89
CA ILE A 18 22.05 3.75 14.54
C ILE A 18 21.71 5.08 13.87
N VAL A 19 22.26 5.35 12.67
CA VAL A 19 22.09 6.62 11.95
C VAL A 19 21.32 6.49 10.64
N VAL A 20 21.10 5.27 10.17
CA VAL A 20 20.30 4.98 8.98
C VAL A 20 19.14 4.07 9.37
N GLY A 21 17.97 4.31 8.81
CA GLY A 21 16.77 3.50 8.97
C GLY A 21 15.80 3.74 7.82
N PHE A 22 14.77 2.93 7.74
CA PHE A 22 13.79 3.00 6.67
C PHE A 22 12.67 4.00 6.99
N PRO A 23 12.61 5.16 6.30
CA PRO A 23 11.75 6.27 6.68
C PRO A 23 10.25 6.00 6.50
N MET A 24 9.91 5.00 5.68
CA MET A 24 8.50 4.63 5.44
C MET A 24 7.91 3.74 6.54
N VAL A 25 8.71 3.28 7.50
CA VAL A 25 8.25 2.50 8.65
C VAL A 25 8.78 3.14 9.92
N LEU A 26 7.85 3.65 10.73
CA LEU A 26 8.18 4.28 12.01
C LEU A 26 7.86 3.32 13.17
N ILE A 27 8.82 3.18 14.08
CA ILE A 27 8.69 2.40 15.31
C ILE A 27 8.84 3.36 16.49
N GLY A 28 7.75 3.58 17.22
CA GLY A 28 7.75 4.60 18.28
C GLY A 28 8.10 6.01 17.77
N GLY A 29 7.65 6.35 16.56
CA GLY A 29 7.89 7.66 15.95
C GLY A 29 9.26 7.84 15.28
N MET A 30 10.15 6.81 15.32
CA MET A 30 11.50 6.85 14.72
C MET A 30 11.60 5.85 13.56
N PRO A 31 12.33 6.17 12.48
CA PRO A 31 12.55 5.23 11.37
C PRO A 31 13.13 3.91 11.84
N ALA A 32 12.54 2.81 11.38
CA ALA A 32 12.95 1.46 11.76
C ALA A 32 14.31 1.09 11.20
N ALA A 33 15.16 0.44 11.99
CA ALA A 33 16.45 -0.07 11.55
C ALA A 33 16.32 -1.49 10.97
N ARG A 34 17.15 -1.78 9.98
CA ARG A 34 17.18 -3.05 9.24
C ARG A 34 18.61 -3.58 9.16
N ILE A 35 18.75 -4.79 8.72
CA ILE A 35 20.05 -5.31 8.29
C ILE A 35 20.62 -4.42 7.18
N ALA A 36 21.92 -4.17 7.23
CA ALA A 36 22.69 -3.27 6.38
C ALA A 36 22.46 -1.76 6.62
N ASP A 37 21.55 -1.35 7.50
CA ASP A 37 21.49 0.05 7.94
C ASP A 37 22.70 0.41 8.81
N MET A 38 23.17 1.65 8.69
CA MET A 38 24.45 2.07 9.27
C MET A 38 24.33 2.55 10.72
N HIS A 39 25.36 2.24 11.52
CA HIS A 39 25.57 2.88 12.82
C HIS A 39 26.92 3.61 12.86
N VAL A 40 27.08 4.53 13.78
CA VAL A 40 28.34 5.20 14.12
C VAL A 40 28.87 4.68 15.44
N CYS A 41 30.18 4.60 15.58
CA CYS A 41 30.84 4.15 16.80
C CYS A 41 31.86 5.19 17.24
N PRO A 42 31.73 5.81 18.43
CA PRO A 42 32.68 6.80 18.96
C PRO A 42 33.82 6.17 19.76
N MET A 43 33.84 4.86 19.93
CA MET A 43 34.83 4.19 20.75
C MET A 43 36.23 4.29 20.15
N VAL A 44 37.23 4.31 21.01
CA VAL A 44 38.66 4.26 20.65
C VAL A 44 39.32 3.14 21.46
N THR A 45 39.96 2.20 20.77
CA THR A 45 40.74 1.17 21.47
C THR A 45 42.05 1.80 21.98
N PRO A 46 42.33 1.76 23.30
CA PRO A 46 43.59 2.22 23.85
C PRO A 46 44.74 1.33 23.36
N ALA A 47 45.68 1.90 22.62
CA ALA A 47 46.90 1.28 22.15
C ALA A 47 48.03 2.32 22.15
N LEU A 48 49.26 1.91 21.81
CA LEU A 48 50.39 2.83 21.66
C LEU A 48 50.08 3.98 20.67
N VAL A 49 49.27 3.67 19.64
CA VAL A 49 48.57 4.64 18.81
C VAL A 49 47.08 4.32 18.97
N PRO A 50 46.25 5.22 19.52
CA PRO A 50 44.84 4.99 19.69
C PRO A 50 44.16 4.68 18.36
N VAL A 51 43.39 3.58 18.28
CA VAL A 51 42.66 3.16 17.07
C VAL A 51 41.20 3.55 17.21
N PRO A 52 40.72 4.55 16.44
CA PRO A 52 39.29 4.88 16.42
C PRO A 52 38.48 3.73 15.84
N HIS A 53 37.36 3.44 16.48
CA HIS A 53 36.36 2.55 15.90
C HIS A 53 35.60 3.28 14.82
N VAL A 54 35.41 2.63 13.69
CA VAL A 54 34.54 3.12 12.62
C VAL A 54 33.30 2.24 12.62
N GLY A 55 32.16 2.89 12.75
CA GLY A 55 30.87 2.20 12.63
C GLY A 55 30.68 1.61 11.23
N GLY A 56 29.67 0.77 11.11
CA GLY A 56 29.36 0.06 9.86
C GLY A 56 27.92 -0.43 9.82
N PRO A 57 27.59 -1.33 8.90
CA PRO A 57 26.24 -1.85 8.77
C PRO A 57 25.86 -2.83 9.89
N VAL A 58 24.56 -2.88 10.21
CA VAL A 58 23.97 -3.94 11.03
C VAL A 58 24.12 -5.27 10.31
N LEU A 59 24.61 -6.28 11.02
CA LEU A 59 24.95 -7.59 10.46
C LEU A 59 23.75 -8.55 10.41
N PRO A 60 23.69 -9.45 9.38
CA PRO A 60 22.75 -10.56 9.39
C PRO A 60 22.88 -11.43 10.66
N PRO A 61 21.80 -12.18 11.05
CA PRO A 61 20.59 -12.42 10.28
C PRO A 61 19.46 -11.40 10.51
N GLY A 62 19.46 -10.60 11.58
CA GLY A 62 18.30 -9.80 11.97
C GLY A 62 17.09 -10.66 12.28
N SER A 63 15.89 -10.15 12.02
CA SER A 63 14.68 -10.94 12.16
C SER A 63 14.43 -11.80 10.92
N PRO A 64 14.33 -13.13 11.05
CA PRO A 64 14.04 -13.99 9.90
C PRO A 64 12.60 -13.92 9.41
N THR A 65 11.70 -13.35 10.22
CA THR A 65 10.25 -13.35 9.96
C THR A 65 9.66 -11.97 9.73
N VAL A 66 10.40 -10.91 10.03
CA VAL A 66 9.92 -9.52 9.87
C VAL A 66 10.83 -8.79 8.91
N LEU A 67 10.27 -8.39 7.77
CA LEU A 67 10.96 -7.61 6.76
C LEU A 67 10.42 -6.17 6.76
N ILE A 68 11.33 -5.20 6.72
CA ILE A 68 11.04 -3.77 6.63
C ILE A 68 11.63 -3.26 5.32
N GLY A 69 10.77 -2.84 4.38
CA GLY A 69 11.23 -2.47 3.04
C GLY A 69 12.00 -3.59 2.31
N GLY A 70 11.58 -4.85 2.51
CA GLY A 70 12.19 -6.02 1.91
C GLY A 70 13.46 -6.55 2.59
N MET A 71 13.96 -5.89 3.66
CA MET A 71 15.14 -6.30 4.42
C MET A 71 14.79 -6.74 5.84
N PRO A 72 15.49 -7.75 6.41
CA PRO A 72 15.25 -8.19 7.78
C PRO A 72 15.34 -7.04 8.79
N ALA A 73 14.36 -6.95 9.67
CA ALA A 73 14.35 -5.95 10.73
C ALA A 73 15.50 -6.17 11.73
N ALA A 74 16.15 -5.09 12.15
CA ALA A 74 17.12 -5.12 13.22
C ALA A 74 16.44 -5.04 14.59
N ARG A 75 17.08 -5.66 15.61
CA ARG A 75 16.52 -5.77 16.96
C ARG A 75 17.60 -5.53 18.00
N MET A 76 17.20 -5.24 19.20
CA MET A 76 18.12 -5.25 20.35
C MET A 76 18.82 -6.63 20.45
N GLY A 77 20.13 -6.63 20.56
CA GLY A 77 20.99 -7.80 20.57
C GLY A 77 21.50 -8.25 19.21
N ASP A 78 21.09 -7.63 18.12
CA ASP A 78 21.70 -7.85 16.80
C ASP A 78 23.04 -7.11 16.72
N MET A 79 23.99 -7.65 15.95
CA MET A 79 25.36 -7.13 15.84
C MET A 79 25.48 -6.13 14.69
N ALA A 80 26.46 -5.23 14.81
CA ALA A 80 26.84 -4.30 13.76
C ALA A 80 28.37 -4.32 13.55
N VAL A 81 28.80 -4.02 12.33
CA VAL A 81 30.22 -3.96 11.98
C VAL A 81 30.88 -2.79 12.70
N CYS A 82 32.00 -3.08 13.36
CA CYS A 82 32.84 -2.04 13.96
C CYS A 82 34.31 -2.38 13.71
N THR A 83 35.17 -1.35 13.60
CA THR A 83 36.63 -1.54 13.56
C THR A 83 37.08 -2.00 14.94
N GLY A 84 37.36 -3.29 15.10
CA GLY A 84 37.59 -3.95 16.39
C GLY A 84 36.53 -5.05 16.61
N PRO A 85 36.16 -5.35 17.86
CA PRO A 85 35.08 -6.29 18.12
C PRO A 85 33.75 -5.80 17.51
N PRO A 86 32.87 -6.71 17.05
CA PRO A 86 31.53 -6.33 16.61
C PRO A 86 30.78 -5.55 17.71
N ASP A 87 30.06 -4.51 17.32
CA ASP A 87 29.20 -3.77 18.23
C ASP A 87 27.82 -4.45 18.34
N ILE A 88 27.12 -4.21 19.42
CA ILE A 88 25.81 -4.84 19.69
C ILE A 88 24.79 -3.74 19.94
N ILE A 89 23.61 -3.85 19.33
CA ILE A 89 22.49 -2.95 19.60
C ILE A 89 21.95 -3.23 21.00
N VAL A 90 22.06 -2.26 21.90
CA VAL A 90 21.65 -2.41 23.32
C VAL A 90 20.36 -1.67 23.66
N ALA A 91 19.86 -0.85 22.77
CA ALA A 91 18.59 -0.16 22.90
C ALA A 91 17.62 -0.52 21.76
N GLY A 92 16.32 -0.35 22.00
CA GLY A 92 15.26 -0.56 21.03
C GLY A 92 13.94 -0.10 21.59
N CYS A 93 12.91 -0.08 20.77
CA CYS A 93 11.57 0.31 21.19
C CYS A 93 10.96 -0.76 22.11
N PRO A 94 10.74 -0.48 23.40
CA PRO A 94 10.26 -1.48 24.35
C PRO A 94 8.81 -1.91 24.10
N THR A 95 8.06 -1.08 23.39
CA THR A 95 6.65 -1.35 23.05
C THR A 95 6.50 -2.10 21.74
N VAL A 96 7.58 -2.29 20.96
CA VAL A 96 7.57 -3.03 19.70
C VAL A 96 8.58 -4.15 19.76
N LEU A 97 8.09 -5.38 19.91
CA LEU A 97 8.93 -6.57 20.02
C LEU A 97 8.90 -7.38 18.72
N ILE A 98 10.08 -7.65 18.18
CA ILE A 98 10.29 -8.51 17.02
C ILE A 98 10.74 -9.87 17.51
N GLY A 99 9.87 -10.91 17.33
CA GLY A 99 10.11 -12.25 17.84
C GLY A 99 10.70 -13.19 16.81
N GLU A 100 11.43 -14.21 17.31
CA GLU A 100 11.59 -15.48 16.63
C GLU A 100 10.45 -16.36 17.10
N GLY A 101 9.47 -16.63 16.22
CA GLY A 101 8.48 -17.66 16.50
C GLY A 101 9.17 -19.02 16.61
N PRO A 102 8.69 -19.96 17.43
CA PRO A 102 9.13 -21.34 17.37
C PRO A 102 8.87 -21.85 15.95
N GLY A 103 9.91 -22.34 15.29
CA GLY A 103 9.88 -22.75 13.90
C GLY A 103 8.79 -23.76 13.62
N SER A 104 7.95 -23.46 12.66
CA SER A 104 7.23 -24.41 11.84
C SER A 104 7.52 -24.03 10.39
N GLY A 105 8.23 -24.92 9.71
CA GLY A 105 8.56 -24.75 8.32
C GLY A 105 7.33 -24.91 7.44
N GLY A 106 7.31 -24.20 6.33
CA GLY A 106 6.36 -24.43 5.27
C GLY A 106 6.03 -23.16 4.48
N GLY A 107 6.74 -22.96 3.44
CA GLY A 107 6.45 -22.46 2.12
C GLY A 107 5.47 -21.31 1.87
N GLY A 108 5.97 -20.29 1.18
CA GLY A 108 5.24 -19.63 0.11
C GLY A 108 4.60 -18.29 0.39
N GLY A 109 5.21 -17.25 -0.15
CA GLY A 109 4.50 -16.09 -0.67
C GLY A 109 3.79 -15.16 0.31
N GLY A 110 4.53 -14.43 1.12
CA GLY A 110 3.96 -13.39 1.95
C GLY A 110 4.05 -12.03 1.29
N GLY A 111 2.93 -11.51 0.76
CA GLY A 111 2.76 -10.07 0.63
C GLY A 111 2.85 -9.43 2.01
N ALA A 112 3.72 -8.42 2.16
CA ALA A 112 3.85 -7.69 3.40
C ALA A 112 2.55 -7.01 3.73
N VAL A 113 1.78 -7.63 4.61
CA VAL A 113 0.73 -6.94 5.34
C VAL A 113 1.40 -5.76 6.02
N SER A 114 0.95 -4.53 5.78
CA SER A 114 1.30 -3.41 6.65
C SER A 114 0.88 -3.82 8.04
N ALA A 115 1.88 -4.20 8.82
CA ALA A 115 1.77 -5.10 9.93
C ALA A 115 0.73 -4.68 10.93
N ALA A 116 -0.44 -5.29 10.86
CA ALA A 116 -1.23 -5.54 12.04
C ALA A 116 -0.41 -6.49 12.91
N ARG A 117 0.21 -6.00 13.95
CA ARG A 117 0.92 -6.82 14.92
C ARG A 117 -0.05 -7.33 15.94
N ALA A 118 -0.27 -8.63 15.92
CA ALA A 118 -0.81 -9.32 17.08
C ALA A 118 0.26 -9.32 18.18
N SER A 119 0.11 -8.49 19.20
CA SER A 119 0.78 -8.71 20.47
C SER A 119 0.03 -9.78 21.20
N ALA A 120 0.41 -11.04 20.95
CA ALA A 120 -0.10 -12.13 21.75
C ALA A 120 0.50 -12.00 23.16
N HIS A 121 -0.29 -11.52 24.11
CA HIS A 121 0.01 -11.76 25.52
C HIS A 121 -0.30 -13.22 25.79
N SER A 122 0.75 -14.01 26.00
CA SER A 122 0.61 -15.40 26.41
C SER A 122 -0.34 -15.49 27.59
N ALA A 123 -1.32 -16.37 27.45
CA ALA A 123 -2.25 -16.68 28.51
C ALA A 123 -1.51 -16.98 29.81
N LEU A 124 -1.57 -16.10 30.74
CA LEU A 124 -1.29 -16.42 32.13
C LEU A 124 -2.46 -17.28 32.64
N ILE A 125 -2.13 -18.36 33.33
CA ILE A 125 -3.12 -19.16 34.02
C ILE A 125 -3.76 -18.23 35.05
N GLY A 126 -4.98 -17.82 34.79
CA GLY A 126 -5.79 -17.04 35.71
C GLY A 126 -6.80 -17.99 36.40
N GLU A 127 -6.94 -17.90 37.70
CA GLU A 127 -8.03 -18.60 38.39
C GLU A 127 -9.37 -17.96 37.96
N SER A 128 -10.19 -18.75 37.28
CA SER A 128 -11.52 -18.35 36.85
C SER A 128 -12.50 -18.27 38.00
N THR A 129 -13.24 -17.19 38.09
CA THR A 129 -14.35 -17.06 39.01
C THR A 129 -15.63 -17.62 38.39
N LYS A 130 -16.10 -18.76 38.95
CA LYS A 130 -17.40 -19.37 38.70
C LYS A 130 -17.70 -19.93 37.29
N GLY A 131 -17.47 -21.21 37.13
CA GLY A 131 -18.08 -22.02 36.05
C GLY A 131 -17.42 -21.92 34.68
N GLU A 132 -16.40 -21.13 34.55
CA GLU A 132 -15.55 -21.06 33.37
C GLU A 132 -14.30 -21.88 33.59
N GLY A 133 -13.77 -22.50 32.53
CA GLY A 133 -12.52 -23.26 32.61
C GLY A 133 -11.34 -22.39 33.08
N PRO A 134 -10.21 -23.03 33.55
CA PRO A 134 -9.13 -22.27 34.20
C PRO A 134 -8.29 -21.44 33.26
N HIS A 135 -8.53 -21.47 31.95
CA HIS A 135 -7.67 -20.83 30.96
C HIS A 135 -8.43 -19.75 30.19
N TRP A 136 -7.70 -18.72 29.76
CA TRP A 136 -8.21 -17.64 28.91
C TRP A 136 -7.15 -17.19 27.89
N ILE A 137 -7.61 -16.54 26.84
CA ILE A 137 -6.77 -15.87 25.86
C ILE A 137 -7.20 -14.42 25.71
N GLU A 138 -6.23 -13.57 25.42
CA GLU A 138 -6.45 -12.19 25.02
C GLU A 138 -5.42 -11.82 23.95
N TYR A 139 -5.90 -11.31 22.81
CA TYR A 139 -5.07 -10.81 21.74
C TYR A 139 -5.42 -9.34 21.51
N GLN A 140 -4.42 -8.49 21.45
CA GLN A 140 -4.57 -7.10 21.04
C GLN A 140 -3.89 -6.90 19.70
N PHE A 141 -4.63 -6.31 18.75
CA PHE A 141 -4.18 -5.98 17.40
C PHE A 141 -4.01 -4.48 17.29
N VAL A 142 -2.81 -4.05 16.89
CA VAL A 142 -2.46 -2.64 16.70
C VAL A 142 -1.81 -2.45 15.35
N ASP A 143 -1.95 -1.25 14.79
CA ASP A 143 -1.25 -0.83 13.58
C ASP A 143 0.25 -0.56 13.87
N THR A 144 0.99 -0.16 12.85
CA THR A 144 2.42 0.14 12.96
C THR A 144 2.73 1.35 13.85
N ALA A 145 1.77 2.22 14.07
CA ALA A 145 1.87 3.38 14.96
C ALA A 145 1.46 3.06 16.40
N GLY A 146 0.95 1.83 16.65
CA GLY A 146 0.50 1.40 17.97
C GLY A 146 -0.98 1.71 18.27
N ASN A 147 -1.75 2.19 17.29
CA ASN A 147 -3.17 2.41 17.47
C ASN A 147 -3.93 1.10 17.33
N PRO A 148 -5.02 0.89 18.11
CA PRO A 148 -5.85 -0.28 17.97
C PRO A 148 -6.42 -0.43 16.55
N ILE A 149 -6.35 -1.63 15.99
CA ILE A 149 -7.07 -1.99 14.76
C ILE A 149 -8.50 -2.34 15.16
N THR A 150 -9.47 -1.64 14.59
CA THR A 150 -10.87 -1.73 15.00
C THR A 150 -11.74 -2.22 13.85
N GLU A 151 -12.90 -2.82 14.20
CA GLU A 151 -13.94 -3.24 13.25
C GLU A 151 -13.51 -4.30 12.21
N VAL A 152 -12.27 -4.81 12.29
CA VAL A 152 -11.78 -5.85 11.38
C VAL A 152 -12.40 -7.19 11.76
N PRO A 153 -13.01 -7.93 10.82
CA PRO A 153 -13.52 -9.26 11.05
C PRO A 153 -12.41 -10.24 11.44
N TYR A 154 -12.70 -11.13 12.37
CA TYR A 154 -11.80 -12.22 12.76
C TYR A 154 -12.51 -13.54 12.91
N GLU A 155 -11.75 -14.63 12.80
CA GLU A 155 -12.09 -15.95 13.26
C GLU A 155 -11.00 -16.45 14.19
N TYR A 156 -11.34 -16.96 15.37
CA TYR A 156 -10.38 -17.69 16.17
C TYR A 156 -10.76 -19.17 16.26
N THR A 157 -9.72 -20.01 16.38
CA THR A 157 -9.84 -21.45 16.57
C THR A 157 -8.97 -21.84 17.75
N CYS A 158 -9.55 -22.45 18.77
CA CYS A 158 -8.86 -22.89 19.96
C CYS A 158 -8.55 -24.41 19.93
N VAL A 159 -7.69 -24.84 20.84
CA VAL A 159 -7.22 -26.25 20.96
C VAL A 159 -8.33 -27.27 21.20
N ASP A 160 -9.47 -26.83 21.76
CA ASP A 160 -10.67 -27.64 21.93
C ASP A 160 -11.52 -27.76 20.64
N GLY A 161 -11.03 -27.20 19.53
CA GLY A 161 -11.72 -27.14 18.23
C GLY A 161 -12.82 -26.10 18.14
N HIS A 162 -13.06 -25.32 19.20
CA HIS A 162 -14.03 -24.25 19.16
C HIS A 162 -13.58 -23.16 18.20
N LYS A 163 -14.53 -22.69 17.38
CA LYS A 163 -14.34 -21.59 16.44
C LYS A 163 -15.38 -20.51 16.70
N GLU A 164 -14.94 -19.29 16.65
CA GLU A 164 -15.83 -18.12 16.77
C GLU A 164 -15.41 -17.02 15.81
N LYS A 165 -16.39 -16.33 15.25
CA LYS A 165 -16.21 -15.17 14.39
C LYS A 165 -16.71 -13.92 15.09
N GLY A 166 -16.06 -12.80 14.82
CA GLY A 166 -16.45 -11.51 15.34
C GLY A 166 -15.75 -10.38 14.62
N LYS A 167 -15.93 -9.17 15.15
CA LYS A 167 -15.16 -7.99 14.73
C LYS A 167 -14.34 -7.49 15.90
N LEU A 168 -13.15 -6.99 15.62
CA LEU A 168 -12.29 -6.39 16.63
C LEU A 168 -13.04 -5.23 17.31
N THR A 169 -12.89 -5.14 18.63
CA THR A 169 -13.45 -4.06 19.42
C THR A 169 -12.75 -2.73 19.13
N LYS A 170 -13.27 -1.64 19.66
CA LYS A 170 -12.62 -0.32 19.61
C LYS A 170 -11.19 -0.30 20.20
N ASP A 171 -10.84 -1.26 21.02
CA ASP A 171 -9.51 -1.40 21.61
C ASP A 171 -8.62 -2.44 20.86
N GLY A 172 -9.12 -2.97 19.73
CA GLY A 172 -8.41 -3.96 18.92
C GLY A 172 -8.27 -5.33 19.60
N VAL A 173 -9.17 -5.68 20.53
CA VAL A 173 -9.01 -6.85 21.41
C VAL A 173 -9.96 -7.98 21.02
N VAL A 174 -9.40 -9.20 20.99
CA VAL A 174 -10.13 -10.48 21.02
C VAL A 174 -9.84 -11.15 22.33
N LYS A 175 -10.88 -11.43 23.12
CA LYS A 175 -10.73 -12.09 24.42
C LYS A 175 -11.71 -13.24 24.56
N ARG A 176 -11.23 -14.37 25.11
CA ARG A 176 -12.04 -15.51 25.46
C ARG A 176 -11.57 -16.13 26.78
N GLY A 177 -12.53 -16.33 27.70
CA GLY A 177 -12.34 -17.12 28.92
C GLY A 177 -12.96 -18.53 28.80
N GLY A 178 -12.84 -19.31 29.87
CA GLY A 178 -13.51 -20.59 29.99
C GLY A 178 -12.91 -21.72 29.15
N LEU A 179 -11.65 -21.62 28.72
CA LEU A 179 -10.99 -22.66 27.99
C LEU A 179 -10.67 -23.86 28.91
N PRO A 180 -11.14 -25.09 28.56
CA PRO A 180 -10.96 -26.26 29.42
C PRO A 180 -9.51 -26.74 29.48
N ASN A 181 -8.73 -26.51 28.45
CA ASN A 181 -7.37 -26.97 28.30
C ASN A 181 -6.41 -25.81 28.01
N ALA A 182 -5.21 -25.88 28.57
CA ALA A 182 -4.11 -25.06 28.19
C ALA A 182 -3.69 -25.35 26.74
N GLY A 183 -3.38 -24.30 25.97
CA GLY A 183 -2.89 -24.45 24.60
C GLY A 183 -3.02 -23.18 23.80
N ASN A 184 -2.60 -23.19 22.54
CA ASN A 184 -2.65 -22.08 21.66
C ASN A 184 -3.99 -21.96 20.94
N CYS A 185 -4.55 -20.77 20.90
CA CYS A 185 -5.59 -20.43 19.95
C CYS A 185 -4.97 -19.68 18.76
N THR A 186 -5.51 -19.89 17.58
CA THR A 186 -5.13 -19.14 16.37
C THR A 186 -6.20 -18.11 16.08
N VAL A 187 -5.81 -16.85 15.88
CA VAL A 187 -6.70 -15.79 15.41
C VAL A 187 -6.34 -15.45 13.97
N ARG A 188 -7.33 -15.52 13.09
CA ARG A 188 -7.23 -15.13 11.68
C ARG A 188 -8.01 -13.84 11.49
N LEU A 189 -7.34 -12.78 11.06
CA LEU A 189 -7.99 -11.53 10.68
C LEU A 189 -8.36 -11.58 9.20
N TYR A 190 -9.47 -10.93 8.87
CA TYR A 190 -9.96 -10.79 7.51
C TYR A 190 -9.93 -9.32 7.14
N SER A 191 -9.14 -8.95 6.14
CA SER A 191 -9.01 -7.56 5.74
C SER A 191 -8.78 -7.42 4.25
N VAL A 192 -9.28 -6.32 3.70
CA VAL A 192 -8.97 -5.81 2.36
C VAL A 192 -8.35 -4.43 2.56
N TYR A 193 -7.25 -4.14 1.89
CA TYR A 193 -6.53 -2.88 2.05
C TYR A 193 -5.74 -2.55 0.80
N ASN A 194 -5.12 -1.36 0.77
CA ASN A 194 -4.31 -0.89 -0.35
C ASN A 194 -5.03 -0.95 -1.70
N ALA A 195 -6.34 -0.63 -1.68
CA ALA A 195 -7.12 -0.50 -2.90
C ALA A 195 -6.59 0.69 -3.72
N LYS A 196 -6.21 0.45 -4.97
CA LYS A 196 -5.59 1.46 -5.82
C LYS A 196 -5.77 1.20 -7.29
N TRP A 197 -5.83 2.28 -8.05
CA TRP A 197 -5.72 2.30 -9.50
C TRP A 197 -4.26 2.11 -9.93
N SER A 198 -4.03 1.60 -11.14
CA SER A 198 -2.70 1.52 -11.74
C SER A 198 -2.12 2.89 -12.13
N GLN A 199 -2.96 3.91 -12.22
CA GLN A 199 -2.63 5.28 -12.59
C GLN A 199 -3.53 6.26 -11.85
N GLN A 200 -3.19 7.54 -11.83
CA GLN A 200 -3.95 8.60 -11.15
C GLN A 200 -4.92 9.32 -12.06
N SER A 201 -4.75 9.20 -13.37
CA SER A 201 -5.63 9.79 -14.37
C SER A 201 -5.76 8.89 -15.58
N ALA A 202 -6.90 8.96 -16.27
CA ALA A 202 -7.19 8.19 -17.45
C ALA A 202 -8.00 9.00 -18.46
N ARG A 203 -7.97 8.57 -19.72
CA ARG A 203 -8.81 9.06 -20.80
C ARG A 203 -9.80 8.00 -21.22
N VAL A 204 -10.82 8.41 -21.97
CA VAL A 204 -11.83 7.50 -22.53
C VAL A 204 -11.17 6.37 -23.31
N GLY A 205 -11.54 5.13 -22.96
CA GLY A 205 -11.05 3.93 -23.63
C GLY A 205 -9.78 3.32 -23.05
N ASP A 206 -9.09 3.98 -22.13
CA ASP A 206 -7.93 3.42 -21.43
C ASP A 206 -8.34 2.19 -20.60
N LEU A 207 -7.48 1.15 -20.63
CA LEU A 207 -7.62 0.00 -19.73
C LEU A 207 -6.90 0.28 -18.42
N VAL A 208 -7.67 0.59 -17.39
CA VAL A 208 -7.16 0.87 -16.05
C VAL A 208 -7.23 -0.38 -15.19
N LYS A 209 -6.11 -0.73 -14.55
CA LYS A 209 -6.09 -1.86 -13.63
C LYS A 209 -6.46 -1.40 -12.21
N LEU A 210 -7.37 -2.16 -11.59
CA LEU A 210 -7.78 -2.04 -10.20
C LEU A 210 -7.09 -3.14 -9.41
N SER A 211 -6.60 -2.84 -8.23
CA SER A 211 -5.98 -3.83 -7.36
C SER A 211 -6.21 -3.52 -5.89
N ALA A 212 -6.29 -4.57 -5.08
CA ALA A 212 -6.29 -4.49 -3.62
C ALA A 212 -5.54 -5.68 -3.03
N GLU A 213 -5.02 -5.52 -1.83
CA GLU A 213 -4.41 -6.60 -1.07
C GLU A 213 -5.42 -7.18 -0.08
N VAL A 214 -5.31 -8.48 0.15
CA VAL A 214 -6.29 -9.25 0.92
C VAL A 214 -5.59 -10.15 1.91
N VAL A 215 -6.09 -10.19 3.14
CA VAL A 215 -5.60 -11.05 4.22
C VAL A 215 -6.75 -11.86 4.80
N GLY A 216 -6.45 -13.11 5.14
CA GLY A 216 -7.41 -14.00 5.80
C GLY A 216 -8.33 -14.75 4.87
N TYR A 217 -8.52 -14.31 3.65
CA TYR A 217 -9.36 -14.99 2.66
C TYR A 217 -8.53 -15.95 1.80
N ASP A 218 -9.11 -17.10 1.50
CA ASP A 218 -8.47 -18.12 0.66
C ASP A 218 -8.61 -17.78 -0.83
N ASP A 219 -7.69 -18.28 -1.65
CA ASP A 219 -7.76 -18.15 -3.10
C ASP A 219 -9.08 -18.73 -3.63
N GLY A 220 -9.68 -18.06 -4.61
CA GLY A 220 -10.99 -18.38 -5.13
C GLY A 220 -12.17 -17.77 -4.37
N THR A 221 -11.92 -17.09 -3.22
CA THR A 221 -12.98 -16.33 -2.54
C THR A 221 -13.50 -15.23 -3.47
N ARG A 222 -14.83 -15.12 -3.60
CA ARG A 222 -15.47 -14.10 -4.44
C ARG A 222 -15.16 -12.70 -3.94
N ALA A 223 -14.90 -11.83 -4.89
CA ALA A 223 -14.67 -10.40 -4.67
C ALA A 223 -15.48 -9.59 -5.68
N ALA A 224 -15.93 -8.42 -5.26
CA ALA A 224 -16.61 -7.45 -6.13
C ALA A 224 -15.91 -6.10 -6.03
N LEU A 225 -15.66 -5.47 -7.18
CA LEU A 225 -15.14 -4.11 -7.26
C LEU A 225 -16.26 -3.24 -7.84
N ARG A 226 -16.73 -2.28 -7.04
CA ARG A 226 -17.77 -1.32 -7.45
C ARG A 226 -17.12 0.01 -7.74
N ILE A 227 -17.31 0.51 -8.95
CA ILE A 227 -16.81 1.80 -9.40
C ILE A 227 -17.92 2.83 -9.23
N TRP A 228 -17.57 3.95 -8.67
CA TRP A 228 -18.42 5.09 -8.38
C TRP A 228 -17.81 6.36 -8.92
N GLU A 229 -18.60 7.27 -9.39
CA GLU A 229 -18.24 8.65 -9.60
C GLU A 229 -18.49 9.43 -8.31
N GLN A 230 -17.53 10.27 -7.93
CA GLN A 230 -17.65 11.08 -6.73
C GLN A 230 -18.25 12.43 -7.09
N ASP A 231 -19.45 12.71 -6.56
CA ASP A 231 -20.13 13.98 -6.73
C ASP A 231 -19.80 14.96 -5.60
N ILE A 232 -19.64 16.23 -5.98
CA ILE A 232 -19.42 17.30 -4.98
C ILE A 232 -20.74 17.71 -4.34
N LYS A 233 -21.86 17.58 -5.03
CA LYS A 233 -23.19 18.10 -4.64
C LYS A 233 -24.29 17.06 -4.65
N GLY A 234 -24.01 15.83 -4.48
CA GLY A 234 -25.05 14.80 -4.55
C GLY A 234 -24.61 13.52 -3.87
N PRO A 235 -25.38 12.46 -3.99
CA PRO A 235 -24.89 11.12 -3.72
C PRO A 235 -24.01 10.67 -4.88
N ASP A 236 -22.91 10.00 -4.54
CA ASP A 236 -22.00 9.43 -5.55
C ASP A 236 -22.75 8.49 -6.50
N ASP A 237 -22.47 8.59 -7.79
CA ASP A 237 -23.13 7.79 -8.84
C ASP A 237 -22.47 6.43 -9.04
N PHE A 238 -23.29 5.38 -9.04
CA PHE A 238 -22.83 4.02 -9.29
C PHE A 238 -22.62 3.78 -10.79
N ILE A 239 -21.38 3.47 -11.18
CA ILE A 239 -21.01 3.26 -12.58
C ILE A 239 -21.10 1.78 -12.96
N THR A 240 -20.38 0.90 -12.27
CA THR A 240 -20.36 -0.53 -12.62
C THR A 240 -19.81 -1.40 -11.49
N GLU A 241 -20.08 -2.71 -11.58
CA GLU A 241 -19.51 -3.73 -10.70
C GLU A 241 -18.75 -4.77 -11.53
N ILE A 242 -17.55 -5.10 -11.08
CA ILE A 242 -16.71 -6.14 -11.68
C ILE A 242 -16.53 -7.27 -10.66
N GLU A 243 -17.05 -8.43 -10.98
CA GLU A 243 -16.84 -9.63 -10.16
C GLU A 243 -15.50 -10.29 -10.49
N THR A 244 -14.79 -10.73 -9.45
CA THR A 244 -13.52 -11.44 -9.55
C THR A 244 -13.33 -12.36 -8.35
N THR A 245 -12.10 -12.85 -8.14
CA THR A 245 -11.76 -13.69 -7.00
C THR A 245 -10.42 -13.28 -6.40
N VAL A 246 -10.23 -13.65 -5.13
CA VAL A 246 -8.92 -13.56 -4.48
C VAL A 246 -7.96 -14.53 -5.13
N ASN A 247 -6.75 -14.07 -5.43
CA ASN A 247 -5.67 -14.89 -5.97
C ASN A 247 -4.32 -14.41 -5.40
N GLY A 248 -3.60 -15.29 -4.70
CA GLY A 248 -2.31 -14.98 -4.11
C GLY A 248 -2.36 -13.80 -3.12
N GLY A 249 -3.44 -13.67 -2.34
CA GLY A 249 -3.64 -12.56 -1.40
C GLY A 249 -3.93 -11.21 -2.06
N LYS A 250 -4.43 -11.21 -3.29
CA LYS A 250 -4.80 -10.02 -4.05
C LYS A 250 -6.14 -10.18 -4.74
N VAL A 251 -6.78 -9.04 -4.99
CA VAL A 251 -7.91 -8.89 -5.89
C VAL A 251 -7.45 -7.96 -7.01
N GLU A 252 -7.65 -8.39 -8.26
CA GLU A 252 -7.29 -7.60 -9.43
C GLU A 252 -8.43 -7.65 -10.46
N ALA A 253 -8.64 -6.52 -11.14
CA ALA A 253 -9.57 -6.38 -12.25
C ALA A 253 -9.05 -5.33 -13.24
N GLN A 254 -9.69 -5.23 -14.37
CA GLN A 254 -9.47 -4.18 -15.37
C GLN A 254 -10.79 -3.53 -15.71
N TRP A 255 -10.78 -2.23 -15.83
CA TRP A 255 -11.90 -1.44 -16.29
C TRP A 255 -11.48 -0.61 -17.49
N LYS A 256 -12.32 -0.62 -18.54
CA LYS A 256 -12.16 0.30 -19.66
C LYS A 256 -12.80 1.61 -19.23
N TYR A 257 -11.97 2.67 -19.13
CA TYR A 257 -12.44 3.97 -18.67
C TYR A 257 -13.58 4.48 -19.57
N GLU A 258 -14.69 4.82 -18.95
CA GLU A 258 -15.86 5.40 -19.59
C GLU A 258 -16.06 6.81 -19.04
N TYR A 259 -16.45 7.74 -19.91
CA TYR A 259 -16.78 9.10 -19.51
C TYR A 259 -18.27 9.18 -19.24
N HIS A 260 -18.62 9.60 -18.04
CA HIS A 260 -19.97 9.94 -17.64
C HIS A 260 -20.03 11.45 -17.47
N GLU A 261 -20.96 12.11 -18.16
CA GLU A 261 -21.13 13.54 -18.09
C GLU A 261 -22.02 13.88 -16.89
N GLU A 262 -21.55 14.76 -16.02
CA GLU A 262 -22.34 15.27 -14.91
C GLU A 262 -23.49 16.15 -15.40
N GLU A 263 -24.59 16.19 -14.65
CA GLU A 263 -25.67 17.14 -14.91
C GLU A 263 -25.16 18.56 -14.59
N GLU A 264 -25.61 19.56 -15.36
CA GLU A 264 -25.15 20.96 -15.24
C GLU A 264 -25.29 21.53 -13.81
N GLU A 265 -26.23 20.99 -13.04
CA GLU A 265 -26.49 21.35 -11.64
C GLU A 265 -25.42 20.84 -10.68
N GLU A 266 -24.75 19.75 -11.00
CA GLU A 266 -23.69 19.10 -10.22
C GLU A 266 -22.31 19.63 -10.55
N MET A 267 -22.13 20.16 -11.77
CA MET A 267 -20.86 20.74 -12.22
C MET A 267 -20.39 21.89 -11.33
N THR A 268 -19.08 21.99 -11.15
CA THR A 268 -18.40 23.16 -10.56
C THR A 268 -18.51 24.38 -11.47
N GLU A 269 -18.20 25.55 -10.95
CA GLU A 269 -18.19 26.79 -11.75
C GLU A 269 -17.13 26.74 -12.86
N GLU A 270 -15.97 26.15 -12.57
CA GLU A 270 -14.87 25.95 -13.53
C GLU A 270 -15.26 24.99 -14.66
N GLU A 271 -15.99 23.92 -14.36
CA GLU A 271 -16.49 22.97 -15.35
C GLU A 271 -17.55 23.55 -16.25
N ARG A 272 -18.46 24.34 -15.72
CA ARG A 272 -19.44 25.10 -16.52
C ARG A 272 -18.78 26.11 -17.45
N GLU A 273 -17.73 26.81 -16.98
CA GLU A 273 -16.99 27.76 -17.81
C GLU A 273 -16.26 27.07 -18.96
N ARG A 274 -15.70 25.88 -18.75
CA ARG A 274 -15.03 25.12 -19.81
C ARG A 274 -15.95 24.24 -20.66
N GLY A 275 -17.21 24.02 -20.23
CA GLY A 275 -18.25 23.35 -20.99
C GLY A 275 -18.23 21.81 -20.92
N TYR A 276 -17.50 21.21 -20.00
CA TYR A 276 -17.53 19.76 -19.72
C TYR A 276 -17.06 19.46 -18.29
N SER A 277 -17.58 18.37 -17.73
CA SER A 277 -17.19 17.87 -16.40
C SER A 277 -15.86 17.10 -16.42
N SER A 278 -15.25 16.98 -15.26
CA SER A 278 -14.06 16.14 -15.05
C SER A 278 -14.33 15.11 -13.99
N PRO A 279 -15.02 14.01 -14.35
CA PRO A 279 -15.42 13.03 -13.38
C PRO A 279 -14.24 12.44 -12.61
N GLU A 280 -14.40 12.26 -11.30
CA GLU A 280 -13.44 11.65 -10.40
C GLU A 280 -14.00 10.31 -9.93
N TYR A 281 -13.39 9.22 -10.37
CA TYR A 281 -13.83 7.89 -10.01
C TYR A 281 -13.06 7.32 -8.83
N TYR A 282 -13.76 6.59 -7.98
CA TYR A 282 -13.15 5.68 -7.02
C TYR A 282 -13.80 4.30 -7.12
N PHE A 283 -13.15 3.31 -6.57
CA PHE A 283 -13.79 2.01 -6.41
C PHE A 283 -13.77 1.53 -4.96
N MET A 284 -14.80 0.78 -4.63
CA MET A 284 -14.88 -0.01 -3.41
C MET A 284 -14.64 -1.47 -3.76
N VAL A 285 -13.74 -2.12 -3.05
CA VAL A 285 -13.54 -3.57 -3.16
C VAL A 285 -14.16 -4.27 -1.96
N TYR A 286 -14.90 -5.34 -2.21
CA TYR A 286 -15.57 -6.15 -1.20
C TYR A 286 -15.10 -7.59 -1.30
N VAL A 287 -14.69 -8.17 -0.15
CA VAL A 287 -14.38 -9.59 0.00
C VAL A 287 -14.99 -10.06 1.31
N GLY A 288 -15.99 -10.93 1.25
CA GLY A 288 -16.74 -11.34 2.44
C GLY A 288 -17.32 -10.13 3.19
N GLU A 289 -16.94 -9.96 4.45
CA GLU A 289 -17.38 -8.85 5.30
C GLU A 289 -16.39 -7.66 5.31
N SER A 290 -15.31 -7.74 4.55
CA SER A 290 -14.28 -6.71 4.49
C SER A 290 -14.43 -5.86 3.24
N SER A 291 -14.10 -4.57 3.35
CA SER A 291 -14.07 -3.66 2.22
C SER A 291 -12.96 -2.63 2.34
N ALA A 292 -12.55 -2.06 1.21
CA ALA A 292 -11.63 -0.94 1.15
C ALA A 292 -11.99 -0.01 -0.01
N ARG A 293 -11.72 1.29 0.16
CA ARG A 293 -11.89 2.32 -0.88
C ARG A 293 -10.54 2.65 -1.49
N SER A 294 -10.52 2.86 -2.80
CA SER A 294 -9.35 3.39 -3.52
C SER A 294 -9.20 4.92 -3.34
N GLY A 295 -8.08 5.47 -3.79
CA GLY A 295 -7.99 6.88 -4.13
C GLY A 295 -8.80 7.20 -5.40
N LEU A 296 -8.83 8.48 -5.76
CA LEU A 296 -9.52 8.97 -6.95
C LEU A 296 -8.71 8.68 -8.22
N LEU A 297 -9.44 8.46 -9.31
CA LEU A 297 -8.95 8.41 -10.68
C LEU A 297 -9.55 9.60 -11.41
N GLU A 298 -8.70 10.56 -11.76
CA GLU A 298 -9.12 11.80 -12.43
C GLU A 298 -9.31 11.56 -13.94
N TYR A 299 -10.30 12.22 -14.52
CA TYR A 299 -10.36 12.37 -15.98
C TYR A 299 -9.25 13.30 -16.46
N LYS A 300 -8.45 12.82 -17.41
CA LYS A 300 -7.51 13.65 -18.16
C LYS A 300 -7.39 13.12 -19.56
N ASP A 301 -7.82 13.92 -20.51
CA ASP A 301 -7.65 13.57 -21.90
C ASP A 301 -6.52 14.36 -22.56
N TRP A 302 -5.84 13.70 -23.47
CA TRP A 302 -4.77 14.25 -24.29
C TRP A 302 -4.73 13.51 -25.61
N ILE A 303 -4.24 14.15 -26.63
CA ILE A 303 -3.99 13.51 -27.92
C ILE A 303 -2.53 13.70 -28.31
N GLU A 304 -1.98 12.69 -28.98
CA GLU A 304 -0.71 12.78 -29.67
C GLU A 304 -0.98 12.78 -31.17
N ILE A 305 -0.58 13.85 -31.83
CA ILE A 305 -0.71 14.04 -33.27
C ILE A 305 0.59 13.61 -33.88
N LYS A 306 0.55 12.68 -34.84
CA LYS A 306 1.71 12.24 -35.59
C LYS A 306 1.42 12.37 -37.09
N LEU A 307 2.34 13.00 -37.81
CA LEU A 307 2.27 13.13 -39.26
C LEU A 307 3.48 12.50 -39.92
N SER A 308 3.25 11.57 -40.84
CA SER A 308 4.29 10.91 -41.65
C SER A 308 3.86 10.81 -43.10
N ASP A 309 4.84 10.67 -44.00
CA ASP A 309 4.60 10.38 -45.43
C ASP A 309 4.26 8.90 -45.66
N GLN A 310 3.97 8.52 -46.92
CA GLN A 310 3.63 7.15 -47.30
C GLN A 310 4.77 6.13 -47.07
N ASN A 311 5.96 6.58 -46.72
CA ASN A 311 7.12 5.74 -46.44
C ASN A 311 7.50 5.80 -44.94
N ASP A 312 6.56 6.23 -44.07
CA ASP A 312 6.77 6.41 -42.63
C ASP A 312 7.82 7.44 -42.22
N ASN A 313 8.26 8.33 -43.12
CA ASN A 313 9.15 9.43 -42.76
C ASN A 313 8.34 10.54 -42.06
N ALA A 314 8.84 11.04 -40.94
CA ALA A 314 8.19 12.11 -40.19
C ALA A 314 8.13 13.41 -41.02
N ILE A 315 6.95 14.03 -41.06
CA ILE A 315 6.72 15.35 -41.62
C ILE A 315 6.66 16.36 -40.47
N GLY A 316 7.79 16.98 -40.17
CA GLY A 316 7.92 17.91 -39.04
C GLY A 316 7.65 19.35 -39.39
N ASN A 317 7.42 20.16 -38.34
CA ASN A 317 7.19 21.59 -38.35
C ASN A 317 5.92 22.06 -39.11
N GLU A 318 5.01 21.12 -39.42
CA GLU A 318 3.73 21.44 -40.03
C GLU A 318 2.77 22.05 -39.02
N LYS A 319 1.92 22.95 -39.49
CA LYS A 319 0.86 23.54 -38.69
C LYS A 319 -0.37 22.63 -38.70
N TYR A 320 -1.05 22.58 -37.57
CA TYR A 320 -2.34 21.92 -37.45
C TYR A 320 -3.39 22.80 -36.78
N ILE A 321 -4.66 22.49 -37.00
CA ILE A 321 -5.81 23.03 -36.32
C ILE A 321 -6.62 21.86 -35.79
N ILE A 322 -6.97 21.89 -34.51
CA ILE A 322 -7.87 20.91 -33.90
C ILE A 322 -9.20 21.59 -33.66
N TYR A 323 -10.28 20.98 -34.12
CA TYR A 323 -11.65 21.36 -33.84
C TYR A 323 -12.19 20.43 -32.76
N LEU A 324 -12.58 20.98 -31.63
CA LEU A 324 -12.96 20.20 -30.45
C LEU A 324 -14.49 20.09 -30.33
N SER A 325 -14.95 19.07 -29.57
CA SER A 325 -16.36 18.76 -29.40
C SER A 325 -17.17 19.88 -28.71
N ASP A 326 -16.52 20.73 -27.92
CA ASP A 326 -17.11 21.90 -27.27
C ASP A 326 -17.22 23.13 -28.22
N GLY A 327 -16.86 22.99 -29.49
CA GLY A 327 -16.85 24.04 -30.50
C GLY A 327 -15.61 24.93 -30.47
N SER A 328 -14.70 24.74 -29.56
CA SER A 328 -13.44 25.46 -29.50
C SER A 328 -12.45 24.93 -30.56
N MET A 329 -11.44 25.75 -30.89
CA MET A 329 -10.35 25.33 -31.76
C MET A 329 -8.99 25.61 -31.14
N ARG A 330 -8.03 24.74 -31.37
CA ARG A 330 -6.63 24.96 -31.01
C ARG A 330 -5.75 24.93 -32.25
N LYS A 331 -4.66 25.70 -32.22
CA LYS A 331 -3.70 25.79 -33.31
C LYS A 331 -2.30 25.53 -32.77
N GLY A 332 -1.57 24.66 -33.45
CA GLY A 332 -0.22 24.30 -33.05
C GLY A 332 0.68 24.04 -34.26
N SER A 333 1.87 23.50 -33.94
CA SER A 333 2.81 23.03 -34.95
C SER A 333 3.50 21.77 -34.45
N LEU A 334 3.69 20.78 -35.32
CA LEU A 334 4.45 19.60 -35.05
C LEU A 334 5.92 19.94 -34.80
N ASN A 335 6.58 19.17 -33.95
CA ASN A 335 8.03 19.25 -33.78
C ASN A 335 8.77 18.71 -35.02
N SER A 336 10.12 18.73 -35.02
CA SER A 336 10.94 18.21 -36.11
C SER A 336 10.74 16.71 -36.40
N ASN A 337 10.17 15.96 -35.48
CA ASN A 337 9.87 14.53 -35.61
C ASN A 337 8.42 14.27 -36.06
N GLY A 338 7.69 15.30 -36.47
CA GLY A 338 6.32 15.16 -36.92
C GLY A 338 5.31 14.88 -35.78
N ILE A 339 5.62 15.23 -34.52
CA ILE A 339 4.82 14.91 -33.36
C ILE A 339 4.43 16.21 -32.62
N ALA A 340 3.20 16.27 -32.15
CA ALA A 340 2.73 17.23 -31.15
C ALA A 340 1.86 16.51 -30.11
N LYS A 341 1.76 17.08 -28.90
CA LYS A 341 0.87 16.63 -27.85
C LYS A 341 0.01 17.82 -27.41
N GLU A 342 -1.30 17.58 -27.32
CA GLU A 342 -2.27 18.53 -26.79
C GLU A 342 -2.91 17.90 -25.55
N ASP A 343 -2.82 18.59 -24.44
CA ASP A 343 -3.41 18.17 -23.15
C ASP A 343 -4.74 18.89 -22.91
N ASN A 344 -5.56 18.36 -21.99
CA ASN A 344 -6.89 18.86 -21.62
C ASN A 344 -7.82 18.98 -22.84
N ILE A 345 -7.96 17.89 -23.55
CA ILE A 345 -8.90 17.77 -24.66
C ILE A 345 -10.28 17.46 -24.08
N PRO A 346 -11.35 18.17 -24.50
CA PRO A 346 -12.72 17.81 -24.13
C PRO A 346 -13.04 16.37 -24.49
N PRO A 347 -13.89 15.69 -23.71
CA PRO A 347 -14.35 14.35 -24.05
C PRO A 347 -15.09 14.35 -25.40
N ARG A 348 -15.20 13.18 -26.01
CA ARG A 348 -15.88 12.93 -27.30
C ARG A 348 -14.94 13.05 -28.50
N TYR A 349 -15.44 13.57 -29.63
CA TYR A 349 -14.71 13.61 -30.89
C TYR A 349 -13.94 14.91 -31.11
N TYR A 350 -12.93 14.84 -31.94
CA TYR A 350 -12.20 15.99 -32.46
C TYR A 350 -11.81 15.75 -33.91
N ASP A 351 -11.64 16.81 -34.67
CA ASP A 351 -11.13 16.79 -36.03
C ASP A 351 -9.79 17.53 -36.12
N ILE A 352 -8.85 17.01 -36.92
CA ILE A 352 -7.54 17.61 -37.11
C ILE A 352 -7.37 18.00 -38.58
N GLU A 353 -7.01 19.24 -38.81
CA GLU A 353 -6.70 19.78 -40.14
C GLU A 353 -5.24 20.18 -40.21
N PHE A 354 -4.60 19.82 -41.32
CA PHE A 354 -3.27 20.31 -41.70
C PHE A 354 -3.40 21.31 -42.88
N PRO A 355 -3.41 22.63 -42.66
CA PRO A 355 -3.75 23.61 -43.67
C PRO A 355 -2.86 23.63 -44.94
N ASN A 356 -1.65 23.06 -44.84
CA ASN A 356 -0.72 22.95 -45.96
C ASN A 356 -0.83 21.61 -46.73
N HIS A 357 -1.72 20.69 -46.27
CA HIS A 357 -1.86 19.34 -46.79
C HIS A 357 -3.36 18.99 -46.87
N GLU A 358 -4.07 19.59 -47.80
CA GLU A 358 -5.55 19.47 -47.93
C GLU A 358 -6.03 18.06 -48.27
N ASP A 359 -5.15 17.14 -48.66
CA ASP A 359 -5.49 15.77 -49.07
C ASP A 359 -5.15 14.71 -48.04
N ILE A 360 -4.69 15.07 -46.82
CA ILE A 360 -4.30 14.11 -45.77
C ILE A 360 -5.46 13.93 -44.78
N ILE A 361 -6.02 12.71 -44.76
CA ILE A 361 -6.89 12.25 -43.67
C ILE A 361 -5.97 11.70 -42.57
N PRO A 362 -5.92 12.30 -41.37
CA PRO A 362 -5.10 11.75 -40.29
C PRO A 362 -5.62 10.38 -39.86
N ASP A 363 -4.72 9.42 -39.66
CA ASP A 363 -5.02 8.20 -38.92
C ASP A 363 -5.15 8.57 -37.43
N VAL A 364 -6.33 8.39 -36.88
CA VAL A 364 -6.68 8.71 -35.47
C VAL A 364 -6.77 7.42 -34.65
#